data_c98f99bad90818b45a1d2195f65e99eb
#
_entry.id   c98f99bad90818b45a1d2195f65e99eb
#
_cell.length_a   1.000
_cell.length_b   1.000
_cell.length_c   1.000
_cell.angle_alpha   90.00
_cell.angle_beta   90.00
_cell.angle_gamma   90.00
#
_symmetry.space_group_name_H-M   'P 1'
#
loop_
_entity.id
_entity.type
_entity.pdbx_description
1 polymer ?
#
loop_
_entity_poly.entity_id
_entity_poly.type
_entity_poly.pdbx_seq_one_letter_code
_entity_poly.pdbx_strand_id
1 'polypeptide(L)'
;VGFIFHSFNLMPYYTALENVAFPLSFRGVPYDKRMRLAKKALKDVGLESHMNHMPGQMSGGQQQRVGIARALVTDPDIIFADEPTGNLDSKTSDDVMRSMCETVKSHGKTFIMVTHDPNMAAYADKVINILDGRITDIYYNKHENGGGIE
;
A
#
# COMPACT_ATOMS: atom_id res chain seq x y z
N VAL A 1 3.81 4.37 11.97
CA VAL A 1 2.60 3.95 11.27
C VAL A 1 2.55 4.61 9.91
N GLY A 2 2.28 3.83 8.85
CA GLY A 2 2.02 4.31 7.50
C GLY A 2 0.52 4.24 7.18
N PHE A 3 0.04 5.12 6.30
CA PHE A 3 -1.39 5.15 5.89
C PHE A 3 -1.54 5.07 4.38
N ILE A 4 -2.50 4.25 3.95
CA ILE A 4 -2.93 4.10 2.56
C ILE A 4 -4.41 4.43 2.50
N PHE A 5 -4.80 5.34 1.60
CA PHE A 5 -6.16 5.85 1.48
C PHE A 5 -6.81 5.40 0.17
N HIS A 6 -8.13 5.22 0.16
CA HIS A 6 -8.91 4.89 -1.03
C HIS A 6 -8.89 5.99 -2.10
N SER A 7 -8.74 7.24 -1.70
CA SER A 7 -8.68 8.41 -2.60
C SER A 7 -7.28 8.80 -3.01
N PHE A 8 -6.30 7.93 -2.78
CA PHE A 8 -4.87 8.10 -3.05
C PHE A 8 -4.20 9.26 -2.30
N ASN A 9 -4.85 10.41 -2.15
CA ASN A 9 -4.37 11.62 -1.47
C ASN A 9 -2.96 12.06 -1.94
N LEU A 10 -2.71 11.97 -3.24
CA LEU A 10 -1.48 12.45 -3.84
C LEU A 10 -1.57 13.96 -4.12
N MET A 11 -0.43 14.62 -3.99
CA MET A 11 -0.30 16.02 -4.37
C MET A 11 -0.28 16.11 -5.89
N PRO A 12 -1.26 16.80 -6.51
CA PRO A 12 -1.47 16.73 -7.96
C PRO A 12 -0.37 17.37 -8.79
N TYR A 13 0.38 18.30 -8.21
CA TYR A 13 1.46 19.04 -8.87
C TYR A 13 2.86 18.51 -8.54
N TYR A 14 2.93 17.40 -7.79
CA TYR A 14 4.17 16.70 -7.46
C TYR A 14 4.28 15.44 -8.30
N THR A 15 5.50 15.12 -8.72
CA THR A 15 5.78 13.83 -9.36
C THR A 15 5.57 12.67 -8.38
N ALA A 16 5.50 11.44 -8.89
CA ALA A 16 5.46 10.24 -8.06
C ALA A 16 6.64 10.23 -7.06
N LEU A 17 7.83 10.56 -7.54
CA LEU A 17 9.03 10.62 -6.71
C LEU A 17 8.92 11.64 -5.57
N GLU A 18 8.45 12.85 -5.88
CA GLU A 18 8.24 13.92 -4.90
C GLU A 18 7.14 13.56 -3.88
N ASN A 19 6.04 12.96 -4.34
CA ASN A 19 4.98 12.47 -3.45
C ASN A 19 5.51 11.46 -2.43
N VAL A 20 6.31 10.51 -2.87
CA VAL A 20 6.89 9.48 -1.99
C VAL A 20 7.95 10.06 -1.05
N ALA A 21 8.78 10.99 -1.54
CA ALA A 21 9.82 11.62 -0.73
C ALA A 21 9.27 12.61 0.33
N PHE A 22 8.08 13.14 0.12
CA PHE A 22 7.51 14.23 0.92
C PHE A 22 7.45 13.96 2.43
N PRO A 23 6.97 12.78 2.91
CA PRO A 23 6.93 12.49 4.34
C PRO A 23 8.30 12.52 5.02
N LEU A 24 9.35 12.20 4.29
CA LEU A 24 10.73 12.22 4.82
C LEU A 24 11.25 13.62 5.06
N SER A 25 10.69 14.64 4.38
CA SER A 25 11.06 16.04 4.60
C SER A 25 10.71 16.50 6.01
N PHE A 26 9.57 16.08 6.54
CA PHE A 26 9.14 16.39 7.92
C PHE A 26 9.99 15.71 8.98
N ARG A 27 10.68 14.63 8.62
CA ARG A 27 11.62 13.94 9.52
C ARG A 27 13.05 14.51 9.44
N GLY A 28 13.24 15.62 8.71
CA GLY A 28 14.53 16.24 8.54
C GLY A 28 15.53 15.43 7.72
N VAL A 29 15.07 14.47 6.92
CA VAL A 29 15.96 13.67 6.06
C VAL A 29 16.49 14.55 4.94
N PRO A 30 17.83 14.62 4.74
CA PRO A 30 18.43 15.43 3.68
C PRO A 30 17.89 15.07 2.29
N TYR A 31 17.84 16.08 1.40
CA TYR A 31 17.24 15.96 0.07
C TYR A 31 17.75 14.73 -0.71
N ASP A 32 19.07 14.59 -0.86
CA ASP A 32 19.65 13.48 -1.62
C ASP A 32 19.30 12.10 -1.06
N LYS A 33 19.26 11.99 0.27
CA LYS A 33 18.92 10.75 0.97
C LYS A 33 17.45 10.40 0.78
N ARG A 34 16.53 11.39 0.96
CA ARG A 34 15.10 11.13 0.80
C ARG A 34 14.72 10.79 -0.64
N MET A 35 15.38 11.39 -1.63
CA MET A 35 15.17 11.07 -3.03
C MET A 35 15.64 9.65 -3.39
N ARG A 36 16.75 9.19 -2.84
CA ARG A 36 17.24 7.80 -3.00
C ARG A 36 16.26 6.80 -2.37
N LEU A 37 15.76 7.08 -1.17
CA LEU A 37 14.78 6.23 -0.49
C LEU A 37 13.46 6.17 -1.26
N ALA A 38 12.99 7.29 -1.79
CA ALA A 38 11.78 7.36 -2.61
C ALA A 38 11.93 6.58 -3.93
N LYS A 39 13.08 6.67 -4.61
CA LYS A 39 13.37 5.85 -5.81
C LYS A 39 13.30 4.38 -5.51
N LYS A 40 13.91 3.94 -4.42
CA LYS A 40 13.85 2.53 -3.99
C LYS A 40 12.41 2.09 -3.72
N ALA A 41 11.65 2.88 -2.96
CA ALA A 41 10.26 2.56 -2.65
C ALA A 41 9.39 2.45 -3.91
N LEU A 42 9.56 3.34 -4.91
CA LEU A 42 8.86 3.26 -6.19
C LEU A 42 9.26 2.03 -7.01
N LYS A 43 10.53 1.65 -6.98
CA LYS A 43 11.00 0.41 -7.61
C LYS A 43 10.35 -0.82 -6.97
N ASP A 44 10.24 -0.86 -5.65
CA ASP A 44 9.66 -1.97 -4.89
C ASP A 44 8.16 -2.19 -5.23
N VAL A 45 7.46 -1.15 -5.68
CA VAL A 45 6.06 -1.24 -6.16
C VAL A 45 5.93 -1.28 -7.69
N GLY A 46 7.02 -1.44 -8.42
CA GLY A 46 7.01 -1.60 -9.88
C GLY A 46 6.80 -0.31 -10.67
N LEU A 47 7.10 0.86 -10.11
CA LEU A 47 6.91 2.18 -10.73
C LEU A 47 8.22 2.88 -11.11
N GLU A 48 9.30 2.13 -11.31
CA GLU A 48 10.61 2.72 -11.66
C GLU A 48 10.55 3.60 -12.93
N SER A 49 9.76 3.21 -13.92
CA SER A 49 9.58 3.96 -15.18
C SER A 49 8.62 5.16 -15.07
N HIS A 50 7.93 5.36 -13.95
CA HIS A 50 6.91 6.39 -13.74
C HIS A 50 7.28 7.42 -12.69
N MET A 51 8.54 7.47 -12.26
CA MET A 51 8.99 8.34 -11.16
C MET A 51 8.73 9.83 -11.41
N ASN A 52 8.82 10.27 -12.66
CA ASN A 52 8.67 11.67 -13.06
C ASN A 52 7.25 12.00 -13.53
N HIS A 53 6.30 11.06 -13.49
CA HIS A 53 4.90 11.33 -13.82
C HIS A 53 4.20 12.01 -12.66
N MET A 54 3.29 12.92 -12.98
CA MET A 54 2.33 13.50 -12.03
C MET A 54 1.09 12.61 -11.92
N PRO A 55 0.31 12.70 -10.84
CA PRO A 55 -0.89 11.87 -10.65
C PRO A 55 -1.85 11.89 -11.84
N GLY A 56 -2.07 13.05 -12.46
CA GLY A 56 -2.93 13.18 -13.65
C GLY A 56 -2.46 12.42 -14.89
N GLN A 57 -1.22 11.94 -14.91
CA GLN A 57 -0.60 11.16 -15.99
C GLN A 57 -0.58 9.65 -15.67
N MET A 58 -1.16 9.25 -14.54
CA MET A 58 -1.10 7.88 -14.02
C MET A 58 -2.50 7.27 -13.92
N SER A 59 -2.60 5.95 -14.13
CA SER A 59 -3.84 5.21 -13.85
C SER A 59 -4.15 5.18 -12.35
N GLY A 60 -5.39 4.85 -11.98
CA GLY A 60 -5.78 4.70 -10.58
C GLY A 60 -4.92 3.68 -9.83
N GLY A 61 -4.63 2.53 -10.46
CA GLY A 61 -3.76 1.51 -9.88
C GLY A 61 -2.32 1.99 -9.68
N GLN A 62 -1.78 2.75 -10.63
CA GLN A 62 -0.46 3.37 -10.49
C GLN A 62 -0.45 4.42 -9.37
N GLN A 63 -1.47 5.26 -9.27
CA GLN A 63 -1.59 6.23 -8.18
C GLN A 63 -1.66 5.54 -6.82
N GLN A 64 -2.40 4.44 -6.71
CA GLN A 64 -2.46 3.66 -5.47
C GLN A 64 -1.11 3.04 -5.11
N ARG A 65 -0.34 2.56 -6.08
CA ARG A 65 1.02 2.07 -5.86
C ARG A 65 1.97 3.18 -5.38
N VAL A 66 1.81 4.41 -5.85
CA VAL A 66 2.54 5.57 -5.29
C VAL A 66 2.17 5.78 -3.83
N GLY A 67 0.88 5.68 -3.48
CA GLY A 67 0.40 5.74 -2.09
C GLY A 67 1.00 4.66 -1.19
N ILE A 68 1.15 3.43 -1.70
CA ILE A 68 1.80 2.32 -1.00
C ILE A 68 3.29 2.64 -0.77
N ALA A 69 4.01 3.07 -1.79
CA ALA A 69 5.41 3.46 -1.69
C ALA A 69 5.62 4.59 -0.66
N ARG A 70 4.73 5.59 -0.66
CA ARG A 70 4.73 6.69 0.30
C ARG A 70 4.52 6.21 1.74
N ALA A 71 3.65 5.24 1.95
CA ALA A 71 3.41 4.67 3.27
C ALA A 71 4.65 3.89 3.78
N LEU A 72 5.35 3.20 2.89
CA LEU A 72 6.51 2.35 3.21
C LEU A 72 7.82 3.13 3.39
N VAL A 73 7.97 4.27 2.71
CA VAL A 73 9.25 5.00 2.66
C VAL A 73 9.78 5.46 4.02
N THR A 74 8.86 5.67 4.98
CA THR A 74 9.19 6.05 6.34
C THR A 74 9.54 4.86 7.24
N ASP A 75 9.59 3.66 6.68
CA ASP A 75 9.89 2.40 7.37
C ASP A 75 9.03 2.17 8.63
N PRO A 76 7.68 2.21 8.51
CA PRO A 76 6.80 2.00 9.65
C PRO A 76 6.70 0.51 10.01
N ASP A 77 6.43 0.19 11.27
CA ASP A 77 6.16 -1.19 11.70
C ASP A 77 4.74 -1.64 11.31
N ILE A 78 3.81 -0.70 11.27
CA ILE A 78 2.39 -0.95 10.97
C ILE A 78 1.95 -0.04 9.81
N ILE A 79 1.23 -0.64 8.87
CA ILE A 79 0.58 0.06 7.77
C ILE A 79 -0.92 -0.13 7.89
N PHE A 80 -1.64 0.98 7.93
CA PHE A 80 -3.10 1.01 7.86
C PHE A 80 -3.57 1.34 6.46
N ALA A 81 -4.57 0.60 5.98
CA ALA A 81 -5.26 0.89 4.74
C ALA A 81 -6.77 0.96 4.97
N ASP A 82 -7.37 2.06 4.53
CA ASP A 82 -8.81 2.28 4.58
C ASP A 82 -9.37 2.18 3.16
N GLU A 83 -10.10 1.08 2.89
CA GLU A 83 -10.69 0.76 1.57
C GLU A 83 -9.70 0.97 0.41
N PRO A 84 -8.49 0.37 0.44
CA PRO A 84 -7.38 0.77 -0.43
C PRO A 84 -7.63 0.57 -1.92
N THR A 85 -8.66 -0.18 -2.29
CA THR A 85 -9.04 -0.48 -3.67
C THR A 85 -10.44 0.03 -4.02
N GLY A 86 -11.08 0.80 -3.15
CA GLY A 86 -12.47 1.23 -3.30
C GLY A 86 -12.78 2.04 -4.58
N ASN A 87 -11.78 2.70 -5.17
CA ASN A 87 -11.90 3.50 -6.40
C ASN A 87 -11.36 2.80 -7.65
N LEU A 88 -11.07 1.49 -7.56
CA LEU A 88 -10.49 0.71 -8.65
C LEU A 88 -11.49 -0.33 -9.18
N ASP A 89 -11.37 -0.70 -10.46
CA ASP A 89 -12.08 -1.84 -11.04
C ASP A 89 -11.55 -3.16 -10.45
N SER A 90 -12.33 -4.23 -10.55
CA SER A 90 -12.03 -5.51 -9.89
C SER A 90 -10.67 -6.09 -10.25
N LYS A 91 -10.31 -6.08 -11.54
CA LYS A 91 -9.02 -6.62 -12.00
C LYS A 91 -7.85 -5.81 -11.45
N THR A 92 -7.93 -4.48 -11.52
CA THR A 92 -6.91 -3.58 -10.98
C THR A 92 -6.82 -3.71 -9.46
N SER A 93 -7.95 -3.88 -8.78
CA SER A 93 -8.01 -4.12 -7.34
C SER A 93 -7.23 -5.36 -6.93
N ASP A 94 -7.43 -6.48 -7.62
CA ASP A 94 -6.70 -7.72 -7.34
C ASP A 94 -5.19 -7.57 -7.58
N ASP A 95 -4.78 -6.93 -8.67
CA ASP A 95 -3.37 -6.70 -9.00
C ASP A 95 -2.70 -5.81 -7.95
N VAL A 96 -3.38 -4.74 -7.52
CA VAL A 96 -2.88 -3.82 -6.50
C VAL A 96 -2.81 -4.50 -5.13
N MET A 97 -3.85 -5.25 -4.74
CA MET A 97 -3.87 -5.96 -3.46
C MET A 97 -2.75 -7.00 -3.38
N ARG A 98 -2.57 -7.79 -4.43
CA ARG A 98 -1.49 -8.78 -4.48
C ARG A 98 -0.13 -8.12 -4.32
N SER A 99 0.16 -7.11 -5.12
CA SER A 99 1.40 -6.35 -5.06
C SER A 99 1.63 -5.71 -3.69
N MET A 100 0.57 -5.16 -3.08
CA MET A 100 0.64 -4.56 -1.75
C MET A 100 0.97 -5.59 -0.67
N CYS A 101 0.27 -6.72 -0.66
CA CYS A 101 0.52 -7.79 0.31
C CYS A 101 1.94 -8.36 0.18
N GLU A 102 2.40 -8.60 -1.06
CA GLU A 102 3.77 -9.06 -1.32
C GLU A 102 4.82 -8.05 -0.84
N THR A 103 4.62 -6.77 -1.15
CA THR A 103 5.55 -5.70 -0.78
C THR A 103 5.61 -5.52 0.75
N VAL A 104 4.47 -5.47 1.42
CA VAL A 104 4.40 -5.34 2.88
C VAL A 104 5.05 -6.54 3.57
N LYS A 105 4.76 -7.76 3.08
CA LYS A 105 5.33 -9.00 3.61
C LYS A 105 6.86 -9.05 3.42
N SER A 106 7.36 -8.66 2.24
CA SER A 106 8.80 -8.63 1.97
C SER A 106 9.56 -7.64 2.85
N HIS A 107 8.90 -6.58 3.33
CA HIS A 107 9.44 -5.63 4.29
C HIS A 107 9.24 -6.03 5.75
N GLY A 108 8.60 -7.18 6.03
CA GLY A 108 8.37 -7.67 7.39
C GLY A 108 7.43 -6.79 8.22
N LYS A 109 6.47 -6.11 7.58
CA LYS A 109 5.56 -5.16 8.24
C LYS A 109 4.22 -5.81 8.58
N THR A 110 3.53 -5.24 9.57
CA THR A 110 2.14 -5.58 9.88
C THR A 110 1.21 -4.73 9.03
N PHE A 111 0.27 -5.37 8.35
CA PHE A 111 -0.72 -4.71 7.52
C PHE A 111 -2.12 -4.86 8.11
N ILE A 112 -2.79 -3.74 8.34
CA ILE A 112 -4.17 -3.69 8.85
C ILE A 112 -5.02 -2.99 7.80
N MET A 113 -6.01 -3.69 7.27
CA MET A 113 -6.91 -3.17 6.26
C MET A 113 -8.34 -3.10 6.80
N VAL A 114 -9.00 -1.99 6.56
CA VAL A 114 -10.46 -1.85 6.74
C VAL A 114 -11.10 -1.99 5.37
N THR A 115 -12.05 -2.90 5.25
CA THR A 115 -12.82 -3.10 4.01
C THR A 115 -14.20 -3.70 4.31
N HIS A 116 -15.17 -3.42 3.46
CA HIS A 116 -16.47 -4.08 3.44
C HIS A 116 -16.55 -5.12 2.31
N ASP A 117 -15.51 -5.27 1.50
CA ASP A 117 -15.45 -6.23 0.40
C ASP A 117 -14.88 -7.58 0.86
N PRO A 118 -15.68 -8.67 0.83
CA PRO A 118 -15.24 -10.02 1.21
C PRO A 118 -14.07 -10.52 0.35
N ASN A 119 -13.98 -10.10 -0.92
CA ASN A 119 -12.89 -10.49 -1.80
C ASN A 119 -11.56 -9.91 -1.32
N MET A 120 -11.59 -8.69 -0.82
CA MET A 120 -10.40 -8.04 -0.25
C MET A 120 -10.03 -8.65 1.11
N ALA A 121 -11.02 -8.99 1.94
CA ALA A 121 -10.79 -9.66 3.21
C ALA A 121 -10.09 -11.04 3.05
N ALA A 122 -10.27 -11.71 1.90
CA ALA A 122 -9.61 -12.98 1.61
C ALA A 122 -8.08 -12.90 1.52
N TYR A 123 -7.50 -11.71 1.30
CA TYR A 123 -6.05 -11.50 1.30
C TYR A 123 -5.43 -11.48 2.70
N ALA A 124 -6.23 -11.26 3.75
CA ALA A 124 -5.75 -11.17 5.12
C ALA A 124 -5.49 -12.56 5.74
N ASP A 125 -4.48 -12.66 6.62
CA ASP A 125 -4.26 -13.88 7.41
C ASP A 125 -5.33 -14.04 8.49
N LYS A 126 -5.78 -12.92 9.07
CA LYS A 126 -6.81 -12.85 10.11
C LYS A 126 -7.86 -11.81 9.76
N VAL A 127 -9.12 -12.17 9.92
CA VAL A 127 -10.27 -11.29 9.70
C VAL A 127 -11.03 -11.09 10.99
N ILE A 128 -11.39 -9.84 11.30
CA ILE A 128 -12.19 -9.44 12.44
C ILE A 128 -13.43 -8.73 11.91
N ASN A 129 -14.59 -9.35 12.08
CA ASN A 129 -15.87 -8.75 11.70
C ASN A 129 -16.39 -7.86 12.83
N ILE A 130 -16.75 -6.64 12.46
CA ILE A 130 -17.28 -5.64 13.40
C ILE A 130 -18.64 -5.17 12.88
N LEU A 131 -19.64 -5.21 13.75
CA LEU A 131 -20.99 -4.70 13.50
C LEU A 131 -21.42 -3.85 14.70
N ASP A 132 -21.93 -2.66 14.47
CA ASP A 132 -22.41 -1.72 15.50
C ASP A 132 -21.40 -1.52 16.65
N GLY A 133 -20.11 -1.41 16.29
CA GLY A 133 -19.03 -1.17 17.26
C GLY A 133 -18.65 -2.39 18.10
N ARG A 134 -19.17 -3.57 17.76
CA ARG A 134 -18.86 -4.83 18.47
C ARG A 134 -18.24 -5.85 17.53
N ILE A 135 -17.29 -6.61 18.03
CA ILE A 135 -16.72 -7.76 17.32
C ILE A 135 -17.78 -8.87 17.32
N THR A 136 -18.16 -9.30 16.11
CA THR A 136 -19.14 -10.37 15.92
C THR A 136 -18.51 -11.70 15.60
N ASP A 137 -17.34 -11.69 14.95
CA ASP A 137 -16.63 -12.92 14.60
C ASP A 137 -15.13 -12.63 14.37
N ILE A 138 -14.31 -13.66 14.59
CA ILE A 138 -12.87 -13.66 14.29
C ILE A 138 -12.52 -14.99 13.65
N TYR A 139 -11.92 -14.96 12.46
CA TYR A 139 -11.46 -16.17 11.79
C TYR A 139 -10.12 -15.95 11.08
N TYR A 140 -9.47 -17.05 10.73
CA TYR A 140 -8.19 -17.08 10.02
C TYR A 140 -8.39 -17.69 8.63
N ASN A 141 -7.87 -17.02 7.62
CA ASN A 141 -7.82 -17.58 6.27
C ASN A 141 -6.68 -18.60 6.19
N LYS A 142 -6.96 -19.75 5.58
CA LYS A 142 -5.92 -20.71 5.24
C LYS A 142 -5.31 -20.28 3.90
N HIS A 143 -4.15 -19.67 3.95
CA HIS A 143 -3.33 -19.55 2.75
C HIS A 143 -2.63 -20.88 2.54
N GLU A 144 -2.87 -21.56 1.41
CA GLU A 144 -2.06 -22.70 1.01
C GLU A 144 -0.62 -22.20 0.88
N ASN A 145 0.21 -22.60 1.83
CA ASN A 145 1.65 -22.44 1.72
C ASN A 145 2.09 -23.23 0.49
N GLY A 146 2.44 -22.52 -0.56
CA GLY A 146 3.05 -23.12 -1.72
C GLY A 146 4.21 -24.02 -1.30
N GLY A 147 4.02 -25.31 -1.51
CA GLY A 147 5.00 -26.38 -1.56
C GLY A 147 6.20 -26.28 -0.64
N GLY A 148 6.14 -26.95 0.52
CA GLY A 148 7.32 -27.55 1.08
C GLY A 148 7.85 -28.57 0.07
N ILE A 149 9.00 -28.32 -0.48
CA ILE A 149 9.81 -29.35 -1.13
C ILE A 149 10.63 -29.95 0.01
N GLU A 150 10.44 -31.23 0.22
CA GLU A 150 11.31 -32.10 1.00
C GLU A 150 12.77 -31.99 0.52
#